data_16d7885bc7e44df084b50d5015a49eab
#
_entry.id   16d7885bc7e44df084b50d5015a49eab
#
_cell.length_a   1.000
_cell.length_b   1.000
_cell.length_c   1.000
_cell.angle_alpha   90.00
_cell.angle_beta   90.00
_cell.angle_gamma   90.00
#
_symmetry.space_group_name_H-M   'P 1'
#
loop_
_entity.id
_entity.type
_entity.pdbx_description
1 polymer ?
#
loop_
_entity_poly.entity_id
_entity_poly.type
_entity_poly.pdbx_seq_one_letter_code
_entity_poly.pdbx_strand_id
1 'polypeptide(L)'
;MAEKKKSKLGAKAIFARILAVILVTAIGGVASFFGFKTYFSNKLKKDKKAEIAKQLKEESKERVDVGMIQTGNSIVIRIYHNKNQEMIFVPLRQDMNLTLTKKGKQAVEQTLGTSVSKATVADVIKATRKNGKLLRQQVEKTLGISINSYELISHKKFVKLMNQAGDVKSFCVPVIRF
;
A
#
# COMPACT_ATOMS: atom_id res chain seq x y z
N MET A 1 52.03 74.60 -12.30
CA MET A 1 52.19 73.45 -11.36
C MET A 1 51.05 73.54 -10.35
N ALA A 2 50.09 72.63 -10.46
CA ALA A 2 48.93 72.60 -9.55
C ALA A 2 49.18 71.47 -8.53
N GLU A 3 49.45 71.79 -7.28
CA GLU A 3 49.55 70.86 -6.17
C GLU A 3 48.18 70.23 -5.88
N LYS A 4 48.05 68.94 -6.07
CA LYS A 4 46.93 68.18 -5.58
C LYS A 4 46.95 68.10 -4.07
N LYS A 5 46.12 68.92 -3.38
CA LYS A 5 45.82 68.77 -1.96
C LYS A 5 45.28 67.34 -1.71
N LYS A 6 46.12 66.47 -1.15
CA LYS A 6 45.65 65.20 -0.57
C LYS A 6 44.79 65.51 0.65
N SER A 7 43.47 65.39 0.53
CA SER A 7 42.56 65.48 1.68
C SER A 7 42.85 64.34 2.62
N LYS A 8 43.41 64.59 3.81
CA LYS A 8 43.51 63.60 4.89
C LYS A 8 42.09 63.28 5.35
N LEU A 9 41.59 62.14 4.91
CA LEU A 9 40.35 61.62 5.46
C LEU A 9 40.54 61.45 6.96
N GLY A 10 39.74 62.15 7.76
CA GLY A 10 39.80 62.02 9.21
C GLY A 10 39.54 60.55 9.62
N ALA A 11 40.20 60.14 10.69
CA ALA A 11 40.08 58.75 11.24
C ALA A 11 38.63 58.26 11.37
N LYS A 12 37.71 59.14 11.67
CA LYS A 12 36.26 58.86 11.75
C LYS A 12 35.66 58.43 10.42
N ALA A 13 36.09 59.01 9.28
CA ALA A 13 35.59 58.67 7.96
C ALA A 13 36.15 57.31 7.47
N ILE A 14 37.38 56.97 7.86
CA ILE A 14 37.98 55.67 7.59
C ILE A 14 37.25 54.59 8.36
N PHE A 15 37.00 54.81 9.64
CA PHE A 15 36.26 53.89 10.50
C PHE A 15 34.84 53.65 10.02
N ALA A 16 34.11 54.69 9.62
CA ALA A 16 32.77 54.56 9.07
C ALA A 16 32.74 53.72 7.77
N ARG A 17 33.76 53.85 6.91
CA ARG A 17 33.87 53.02 5.69
C ARG A 17 34.15 51.55 6.01
N ILE A 18 35.03 51.25 6.94
CA ILE A 18 35.32 49.89 7.38
C ILE A 18 34.07 49.25 7.98
N LEU A 19 33.35 49.98 8.84
CA LEU A 19 32.10 49.47 9.44
C LEU A 19 31.03 49.20 8.40
N ALA A 20 30.89 50.06 7.39
CA ALA A 20 29.95 49.88 6.29
C ALA A 20 30.28 48.61 5.46
N VAL A 21 31.57 48.35 5.17
CA VAL A 21 32.00 47.15 4.46
C VAL A 21 31.70 45.87 5.27
N ILE A 22 31.98 45.91 6.58
CA ILE A 22 31.67 44.75 7.46
C ILE A 22 30.16 44.49 7.50
N LEU A 23 29.34 45.54 7.57
CA LEU A 23 27.90 45.42 7.61
C LEU A 23 27.32 44.84 6.30
N VAL A 24 27.80 45.30 5.15
CA VAL A 24 27.40 44.79 3.84
C VAL A 24 27.82 43.32 3.66
N THR A 25 29.04 42.95 4.07
CA THR A 25 29.50 41.57 3.99
C THR A 25 28.72 40.63 4.93
N ALA A 26 28.39 41.10 6.13
CA ALA A 26 27.59 40.36 7.08
C ALA A 26 26.15 40.10 6.55
N ILE A 27 25.49 41.12 6.04
CA ILE A 27 24.15 40.99 5.44
C ILE A 27 24.17 40.08 4.19
N GLY A 28 25.15 40.30 3.31
CA GLY A 28 25.33 39.49 2.13
C GLY A 28 25.59 37.99 2.44
N GLY A 29 26.45 37.75 3.45
CA GLY A 29 26.75 36.40 3.93
C GLY A 29 25.53 35.67 4.51
N VAL A 30 24.74 36.35 5.33
CA VAL A 30 23.51 35.80 5.93
C VAL A 30 22.47 35.52 4.83
N ALA A 31 22.23 36.46 3.91
CA ALA A 31 21.27 36.27 2.83
C ALA A 31 21.67 35.11 1.91
N SER A 32 22.96 34.98 1.57
CA SER A 32 23.48 33.86 0.77
C SER A 32 23.31 32.53 1.50
N PHE A 33 23.60 32.48 2.79
CA PHE A 33 23.47 31.25 3.57
C PHE A 33 22.02 30.76 3.66
N PHE A 34 21.07 31.65 3.91
CA PHE A 34 19.65 31.29 3.95
C PHE A 34 19.12 30.93 2.56
N GLY A 35 19.50 31.61 1.52
CA GLY A 35 19.16 31.30 0.13
C GLY A 35 19.68 29.91 -0.27
N PHE A 36 20.93 29.60 0.04
CA PHE A 36 21.55 28.29 -0.22
C PHE A 36 20.88 27.17 0.56
N LYS A 37 20.64 27.37 1.87
CA LYS A 37 19.95 26.40 2.72
C LYS A 37 18.55 26.07 2.20
N THR A 38 17.78 27.08 1.81
CA THR A 38 16.43 26.89 1.27
C THR A 38 16.44 26.18 -0.08
N TYR A 39 17.36 26.56 -0.97
CA TYR A 39 17.52 25.93 -2.27
C TYR A 39 17.89 24.45 -2.15
N PHE A 40 18.91 24.10 -1.36
CA PHE A 40 19.33 22.72 -1.16
C PHE A 40 18.27 21.88 -0.44
N SER A 41 17.61 22.42 0.57
CA SER A 41 16.52 21.75 1.27
C SER A 41 15.36 21.40 0.31
N ASN A 42 14.98 22.31 -0.56
CA ASN A 42 13.92 22.07 -1.55
C ASN A 42 14.34 21.09 -2.65
N LYS A 43 15.59 21.14 -3.09
CA LYS A 43 16.14 20.19 -4.06
C LYS A 43 16.19 18.78 -3.48
N LEU A 44 16.75 18.61 -2.27
CA LEU A 44 16.79 17.32 -1.59
C LEU A 44 15.39 16.73 -1.32
N LYS A 45 14.40 17.58 -1.00
CA LYS A 45 13.01 17.12 -0.85
C LYS A 45 12.40 16.64 -2.17
N LYS A 46 12.71 17.30 -3.29
CA LYS A 46 12.24 16.88 -4.62
C LYS A 46 12.89 15.56 -5.04
N ASP A 47 14.21 15.45 -4.87
CA ASP A 47 14.96 14.24 -5.23
C ASP A 47 14.50 13.01 -4.42
N LYS A 48 14.35 13.16 -3.09
CA LYS A 48 13.78 12.11 -2.24
C LYS A 48 12.35 11.72 -2.64
N LYS A 49 11.48 12.69 -2.97
CA LYS A 49 10.13 12.37 -3.44
C LYS A 49 10.14 11.62 -4.78
N ALA A 50 11.03 11.99 -5.70
CA ALA A 50 11.17 11.30 -6.98
C ALA A 50 11.70 9.88 -6.82
N GLU A 51 12.65 9.67 -5.90
CA GLU A 51 13.21 8.35 -5.59
C GLU A 51 12.17 7.44 -4.92
N ILE A 52 11.45 7.94 -3.92
CA ILE A 52 10.34 7.22 -3.27
C ILE A 52 9.25 6.88 -4.29
N ALA A 53 8.92 7.81 -5.20
CA ALA A 53 7.92 7.54 -6.23
C ALA A 53 8.37 6.48 -7.25
N LYS A 54 9.67 6.38 -7.54
CA LYS A 54 10.24 5.30 -8.38
C LYS A 54 10.17 3.96 -7.65
N GLN A 55 10.61 3.90 -6.38
CA GLN A 55 10.56 2.68 -5.57
C GLN A 55 9.13 2.16 -5.42
N LEU A 56 8.16 3.04 -5.12
CA LEU A 56 6.74 2.67 -5.04
C LEU A 56 6.19 2.14 -6.37
N LYS A 57 6.65 2.68 -7.51
CA LYS A 57 6.26 2.17 -8.83
C LYS A 57 6.87 0.80 -9.12
N GLU A 58 8.10 0.54 -8.72
CA GLU A 58 8.75 -0.76 -8.87
C GLU A 58 8.12 -1.80 -7.96
N GLU A 59 7.90 -1.49 -6.68
CA GLU A 59 7.19 -2.35 -5.74
C GLU A 59 5.75 -2.65 -6.21
N SER A 60 5.04 -1.66 -6.77
CA SER A 60 3.69 -1.88 -7.29
C SER A 60 3.65 -2.83 -8.50
N LYS A 61 4.72 -2.90 -9.29
CA LYS A 61 4.82 -3.85 -10.41
C LYS A 61 5.00 -5.30 -9.96
N GLU A 62 5.67 -5.52 -8.82
CA GLU A 62 5.89 -6.86 -8.26
C GLU A 62 4.79 -7.32 -7.31
N ARG A 63 3.83 -6.44 -7.04
CA ARG A 63 2.75 -6.71 -6.10
C ARG A 63 1.83 -7.80 -6.60
N VAL A 64 1.55 -8.76 -5.72
CA VAL A 64 0.51 -9.77 -5.88
C VAL A 64 -0.72 -9.34 -5.08
N ASP A 65 -1.83 -9.12 -5.75
CA ASP A 65 -3.10 -8.80 -5.11
C ASP A 65 -3.95 -10.06 -4.97
N VAL A 66 -4.32 -10.38 -3.73
CA VAL A 66 -5.18 -11.52 -3.42
C VAL A 66 -6.55 -11.01 -3.02
N GLY A 67 -7.56 -11.38 -3.78
CA GLY A 67 -8.95 -11.07 -3.51
C GLY A 67 -9.77 -12.33 -3.22
N MET A 68 -10.84 -12.20 -2.47
CA MET A 68 -11.82 -13.24 -2.21
C MET A 68 -13.17 -12.83 -2.77
N ILE A 69 -13.73 -13.66 -3.62
CA ILE A 69 -15.06 -13.48 -4.21
C ILE A 69 -15.98 -14.55 -3.62
N GLN A 70 -17.04 -14.12 -2.98
CA GLN A 70 -18.11 -15.00 -2.55
C GLN A 70 -19.27 -14.94 -3.56
N THR A 71 -19.69 -16.09 -4.06
CA THR A 71 -20.86 -16.19 -4.93
C THR A 71 -21.78 -17.32 -4.44
N GLY A 72 -22.91 -16.93 -3.87
CA GLY A 72 -23.81 -17.89 -3.19
C GLY A 72 -23.10 -18.63 -2.06
N ASN A 73 -23.01 -19.96 -2.17
CA ASN A 73 -22.33 -20.86 -1.22
C ASN A 73 -20.89 -21.22 -1.63
N SER A 74 -20.32 -20.53 -2.59
CA SER A 74 -18.98 -20.79 -3.10
C SER A 74 -18.04 -19.61 -2.85
N ILE A 75 -16.78 -19.93 -2.67
CA ILE A 75 -15.69 -18.94 -2.53
C ILE A 75 -14.70 -19.20 -3.68
N VAL A 76 -14.25 -18.11 -4.29
CA VAL A 76 -13.18 -18.13 -5.27
C VAL A 76 -12.10 -17.15 -4.82
N ILE A 77 -10.88 -17.61 -4.72
CA ILE A 77 -9.72 -16.77 -4.48
C ILE A 77 -9.23 -16.25 -5.82
N ARG A 78 -9.15 -14.94 -5.95
CA ARG A 78 -8.57 -14.25 -7.11
C ARG A 78 -7.14 -13.84 -6.76
N ILE A 79 -6.17 -14.28 -7.51
CA ILE A 79 -4.77 -13.90 -7.38
C ILE A 79 -4.42 -13.11 -8.64
N TYR A 80 -4.07 -11.86 -8.49
CA TYR A 80 -3.64 -11.01 -9.59
C TYR A 80 -2.16 -10.67 -9.44
N HIS A 81 -1.38 -11.06 -10.44
CA HIS A 81 0.04 -10.80 -10.51
C HIS A 81 0.30 -9.58 -11.39
N ASN A 82 0.62 -8.46 -10.78
CA ASN A 82 0.70 -7.17 -11.46
C ASN A 82 1.81 -7.11 -12.53
N LYS A 83 2.92 -7.79 -12.30
CA LYS A 83 4.08 -7.83 -13.22
C LYS A 83 3.73 -8.51 -14.54
N ASN A 84 3.07 -9.66 -14.48
CA ASN A 84 2.75 -10.47 -15.66
C ASN A 84 1.34 -10.17 -16.21
N GLN A 85 0.57 -9.32 -15.50
CA GLN A 85 -0.85 -9.07 -15.78
C GLN A 85 -1.68 -10.37 -15.84
N GLU A 86 -1.28 -11.37 -15.06
CA GLU A 86 -1.95 -12.65 -14.96
C GLU A 86 -2.97 -12.66 -13.83
N MET A 87 -4.10 -13.28 -14.07
CA MET A 87 -5.15 -13.47 -13.08
C MET A 87 -5.44 -14.95 -12.94
N ILE A 88 -5.33 -15.46 -11.72
CA ILE A 88 -5.60 -16.84 -11.37
C ILE A 88 -6.83 -16.89 -10.47
N PHE A 89 -7.77 -17.78 -10.79
CA PHE A 89 -8.94 -18.04 -9.97
C PHE A 89 -8.85 -19.45 -9.37
N VAL A 90 -8.87 -19.51 -8.04
CA VAL A 90 -8.81 -20.77 -7.27
C VAL A 90 -10.13 -20.97 -6.55
N PRO A 91 -11.03 -21.83 -7.05
CA PRO A 91 -12.27 -22.14 -6.35
C PRO A 91 -11.99 -22.97 -5.12
N LEU A 92 -12.59 -22.58 -3.97
CA LEU A 92 -12.58 -23.40 -2.77
C LEU A 92 -13.77 -24.37 -2.80
N ARG A 93 -13.50 -25.66 -2.57
CA ARG A 93 -14.54 -26.67 -2.51
C ARG A 93 -15.44 -26.43 -1.29
N GLN A 94 -16.73 -26.66 -1.43
CA GLN A 94 -17.71 -26.44 -0.38
C GLN A 94 -17.52 -27.39 0.82
N ASP A 95 -16.99 -28.58 0.59
CA ASP A 95 -16.66 -29.61 1.58
C ASP A 95 -15.28 -29.42 2.23
N MET A 96 -14.48 -28.47 1.78
CA MET A 96 -13.18 -28.16 2.36
C MET A 96 -13.35 -27.65 3.79
N ASN A 97 -12.57 -28.19 4.74
CA ASN A 97 -12.58 -27.77 6.13
C ASN A 97 -11.74 -26.50 6.32
N LEU A 98 -12.34 -25.47 6.91
CA LEU A 98 -11.67 -24.25 7.35
C LEU A 98 -11.31 -24.33 8.83
N THR A 99 -10.12 -23.87 9.18
CA THR A 99 -9.68 -23.73 10.58
C THR A 99 -10.29 -22.47 11.18
N LEU A 100 -11.10 -22.62 12.22
CA LEU A 100 -11.86 -21.52 12.78
C LEU A 100 -11.04 -20.66 13.77
N THR A 101 -11.20 -19.34 13.69
CA THR A 101 -10.78 -18.42 14.75
C THR A 101 -11.75 -18.51 15.94
N LYS A 102 -11.43 -17.92 17.10
CA LYS A 102 -12.34 -17.89 18.27
C LYS A 102 -13.72 -17.32 17.89
N LYS A 103 -13.77 -16.22 17.13
CA LYS A 103 -15.02 -15.61 16.66
C LYS A 103 -15.74 -16.46 15.62
N GLY A 104 -14.99 -17.14 14.74
CA GLY A 104 -15.55 -18.08 13.77
C GLY A 104 -16.22 -19.29 14.44
N LYS A 105 -15.60 -19.86 15.48
CA LYS A 105 -16.20 -20.93 16.29
C LYS A 105 -17.53 -20.48 16.87
N GLN A 106 -17.57 -19.35 17.55
CA GLN A 106 -18.81 -18.83 18.13
C GLN A 106 -19.93 -18.66 17.08
N ALA A 107 -19.60 -18.12 15.89
CA ALA A 107 -20.59 -17.96 14.82
C ALA A 107 -21.13 -19.31 14.31
N VAL A 108 -20.23 -20.30 14.15
CA VAL A 108 -20.60 -21.65 13.70
C VAL A 108 -21.40 -22.38 14.78
N GLU A 109 -21.01 -22.29 16.04
CA GLU A 109 -21.75 -22.86 17.19
C GLU A 109 -23.16 -22.32 17.29
N GLN A 110 -23.33 -21.00 17.13
CA GLN A 110 -24.66 -20.37 17.11
C GLN A 110 -25.54 -20.84 15.96
N THR A 111 -24.94 -21.23 14.83
CA THR A 111 -25.68 -21.62 13.62
C THR A 111 -25.93 -23.12 13.54
N LEU A 112 -24.97 -23.94 13.96
CA LEU A 112 -25.04 -25.41 13.88
C LEU A 112 -25.34 -26.08 15.22
N GLY A 113 -25.28 -25.36 16.32
CA GLY A 113 -25.52 -25.91 17.69
C GLY A 113 -24.38 -26.79 18.19
N THR A 114 -23.23 -26.90 17.49
CA THR A 114 -22.12 -27.78 17.89
C THR A 114 -20.82 -27.00 17.99
N SER A 115 -20.02 -27.28 19.04
CA SER A 115 -18.69 -26.67 19.18
C SER A 115 -17.66 -27.45 18.37
N VAL A 116 -17.17 -26.82 17.30
CA VAL A 116 -16.23 -27.44 16.38
C VAL A 116 -14.99 -26.57 16.18
N SER A 117 -13.84 -27.19 16.01
CA SER A 117 -12.59 -26.46 15.69
C SER A 117 -12.40 -26.21 14.21
N LYS A 118 -13.05 -27.01 13.38
CA LYS A 118 -13.07 -26.94 11.91
C LYS A 118 -14.50 -27.06 11.42
N ALA A 119 -14.84 -26.36 10.37
CA ALA A 119 -16.14 -26.44 9.71
C ALA A 119 -15.97 -26.34 8.21
N THR A 120 -16.93 -26.87 7.44
CA THR A 120 -16.87 -26.82 5.99
C THR A 120 -17.02 -25.37 5.49
N VAL A 121 -16.50 -25.09 4.30
CA VAL A 121 -16.70 -23.79 3.64
C VAL A 121 -18.19 -23.42 3.59
N ALA A 122 -19.06 -24.39 3.26
CA ALA A 122 -20.50 -24.16 3.20
C ALA A 122 -21.09 -23.75 4.57
N ASP A 123 -20.65 -24.39 5.67
CA ASP A 123 -21.14 -24.09 7.01
C ASP A 123 -20.64 -22.72 7.49
N VAL A 124 -19.37 -22.40 7.22
CA VAL A 124 -18.81 -21.11 7.58
C VAL A 124 -19.49 -19.97 6.80
N ILE A 125 -19.81 -20.16 5.52
CA ILE A 125 -20.59 -19.20 4.74
C ILE A 125 -21.97 -18.98 5.36
N LYS A 126 -22.68 -20.07 5.75
CA LYS A 126 -23.99 -19.97 6.42
C LYS A 126 -23.89 -19.19 7.73
N ALA A 127 -22.88 -19.50 8.55
CA ALA A 127 -22.66 -18.87 9.84
C ALA A 127 -22.24 -17.38 9.74
N THR A 128 -21.54 -17.02 8.66
CA THR A 128 -20.98 -15.66 8.46
C THR A 128 -21.71 -14.83 7.43
N ARG A 129 -22.90 -15.21 6.99
CA ARG A 129 -23.68 -14.62 5.87
C ARG A 129 -23.65 -13.08 5.78
N LYS A 130 -23.61 -12.38 6.91
CA LYS A 130 -23.61 -10.91 6.99
C LYS A 130 -22.24 -10.32 7.32
N ASN A 131 -21.23 -11.14 7.53
CA ASN A 131 -19.93 -10.69 8.00
C ASN A 131 -18.80 -11.23 7.13
N GLY A 132 -18.63 -10.63 5.96
CA GLY A 132 -17.55 -10.98 5.02
C GLY A 132 -16.14 -10.83 5.63
N LYS A 133 -15.94 -9.93 6.58
CA LYS A 133 -14.67 -9.79 7.30
C LYS A 133 -14.37 -11.05 8.14
N LEU A 134 -15.39 -11.59 8.79
CA LEU A 134 -15.24 -12.81 9.61
C LEU A 134 -14.97 -14.01 8.69
N LEU A 135 -15.69 -14.15 7.57
CA LEU A 135 -15.45 -15.20 6.58
C LEU A 135 -14.01 -15.14 6.04
N ARG A 136 -13.56 -13.96 5.64
CA ARG A 136 -12.19 -13.74 5.16
C ARG A 136 -11.14 -14.22 6.17
N GLN A 137 -11.29 -13.89 7.45
CA GLN A 137 -10.37 -14.30 8.49
C GLN A 137 -10.26 -15.83 8.66
N GLN A 138 -11.33 -16.59 8.41
CA GLN A 138 -11.26 -18.05 8.45
C GLN A 138 -10.45 -18.59 7.25
N VAL A 139 -10.68 -18.03 6.07
CA VAL A 139 -9.95 -18.40 4.85
C VAL A 139 -8.47 -18.04 4.98
N GLU A 140 -8.15 -16.82 5.40
CA GLU A 140 -6.78 -16.37 5.65
C GLU A 140 -6.04 -17.30 6.61
N LYS A 141 -6.69 -17.64 7.74
CA LYS A 141 -6.11 -18.54 8.73
C LYS A 141 -5.87 -19.96 8.20
N THR A 142 -6.76 -20.44 7.32
CA THR A 142 -6.65 -21.80 6.77
C THR A 142 -5.60 -21.89 5.69
N LEU A 143 -5.54 -20.91 4.81
CA LEU A 143 -4.64 -20.90 3.67
C LEU A 143 -3.26 -20.30 3.98
N GLY A 144 -3.10 -19.62 5.12
CA GLY A 144 -1.87 -18.92 5.48
C GLY A 144 -1.55 -17.71 4.59
N ILE A 145 -2.55 -17.14 3.93
CA ILE A 145 -2.41 -16.01 3.00
C ILE A 145 -3.13 -14.78 3.55
N SER A 146 -2.69 -13.60 3.13
CA SER A 146 -3.40 -12.35 3.39
C SER A 146 -4.29 -12.00 2.21
N ILE A 147 -5.56 -11.69 2.48
CA ILE A 147 -6.56 -11.35 1.46
C ILE A 147 -6.79 -9.83 1.49
N ASN A 148 -6.51 -9.13 0.40
CA ASN A 148 -6.56 -7.67 0.33
C ASN A 148 -7.99 -7.15 0.13
N SER A 149 -8.82 -7.90 -0.61
CA SER A 149 -10.19 -7.49 -0.93
C SER A 149 -11.20 -8.63 -0.76
N TYR A 150 -12.44 -8.28 -0.45
CA TYR A 150 -13.58 -9.19 -0.37
C TYR A 150 -14.74 -8.62 -1.16
N GLU A 151 -15.31 -9.44 -2.02
CA GLU A 151 -16.45 -9.08 -2.87
C GLU A 151 -17.55 -10.14 -2.73
N LEU A 152 -18.78 -9.68 -2.50
CA LEU A 152 -19.98 -10.52 -2.55
C LEU A 152 -20.73 -10.21 -3.84
N ILE A 153 -20.81 -11.17 -4.74
CA ILE A 153 -21.48 -10.98 -6.02
C ILE A 153 -22.48 -12.12 -6.29
N SER A 154 -23.52 -11.82 -7.05
CA SER A 154 -24.47 -12.86 -7.49
C SER A 154 -23.81 -13.80 -8.48
N HIS A 155 -24.25 -15.05 -8.51
CA HIS A 155 -23.75 -16.06 -9.46
C HIS A 155 -23.83 -15.58 -10.92
N LYS A 156 -24.94 -14.96 -11.30
CA LYS A 156 -25.13 -14.40 -12.65
C LYS A 156 -24.06 -13.34 -13.00
N LYS A 157 -23.75 -12.46 -12.05
CA LYS A 157 -22.71 -11.44 -12.24
C LYS A 157 -21.31 -12.05 -12.31
N PHE A 158 -21.05 -13.09 -11.50
CA PHE A 158 -19.78 -13.82 -11.54
C PHE A 158 -19.57 -14.48 -12.90
N VAL A 159 -20.55 -15.23 -13.42
CA VAL A 159 -20.47 -15.86 -14.74
C VAL A 159 -20.21 -14.83 -15.83
N LYS A 160 -20.89 -13.65 -15.77
CA LYS A 160 -20.65 -12.58 -16.74
C LYS A 160 -19.20 -12.06 -16.68
N LEU A 161 -18.64 -11.89 -15.49
CA LEU A 161 -17.24 -11.47 -15.32
C LEU A 161 -16.26 -12.51 -15.87
N MET A 162 -16.51 -13.80 -15.60
CA MET A 162 -15.67 -14.88 -16.11
C MET A 162 -15.69 -14.95 -17.64
N ASN A 163 -16.87 -14.80 -18.25
CA ASN A 163 -17.00 -14.79 -19.73
C ASN A 163 -16.31 -13.56 -20.36
N GLN A 164 -16.22 -12.44 -19.66
CA GLN A 164 -15.50 -11.26 -20.13
C GLN A 164 -13.97 -11.38 -19.98
N ALA A 165 -13.50 -12.21 -19.04
CA ALA A 165 -12.08 -12.41 -18.79
C ALA A 165 -11.38 -13.31 -19.86
N GLY A 166 -12.13 -13.87 -20.82
CA GLY A 166 -11.61 -14.74 -21.86
C GLY A 166 -11.30 -16.15 -21.37
N ASP A 167 -10.39 -16.85 -22.05
CA ASP A 167 -10.00 -18.22 -21.71
C ASP A 167 -9.34 -18.30 -20.32
N VAL A 168 -10.15 -18.56 -19.31
CA VAL A 168 -9.68 -18.78 -17.94
C VAL A 168 -9.22 -20.22 -17.82
N LYS A 169 -7.91 -20.43 -17.70
CA LYS A 169 -7.37 -21.73 -17.33
C LYS A 169 -7.71 -22.02 -15.87
N SER A 170 -8.73 -22.83 -15.61
CA SER A 170 -9.04 -23.27 -14.26
C SER A 170 -8.07 -24.38 -13.85
N PHE A 171 -7.25 -24.13 -12.85
CA PHE A 171 -6.45 -25.18 -12.21
C PHE A 171 -7.30 -25.81 -11.11
N CYS A 172 -7.80 -27.02 -11.31
CA CYS A 172 -8.25 -27.85 -10.22
C CYS A 172 -7.02 -28.28 -9.43
N VAL A 173 -6.81 -27.71 -8.24
CA VAL A 173 -5.77 -28.20 -7.33
C VAL A 173 -6.22 -29.58 -6.83
N PRO A 174 -5.49 -30.67 -7.13
CA PRO A 174 -5.82 -31.98 -6.58
C PRO A 174 -5.70 -31.89 -5.04
N VAL A 175 -6.73 -32.41 -4.37
CA VAL A 175 -6.72 -32.49 -2.91
C VAL A 175 -5.62 -33.49 -2.53
N ILE A 176 -4.50 -32.97 -2.01
CA ILE A 176 -3.52 -33.80 -1.32
C ILE A 176 -4.17 -34.21 0.00
N ARG A 177 -4.58 -35.46 0.13
CA ARG A 177 -4.97 -36.07 1.40
C ARG A 177 -3.68 -36.37 2.16
N PHE A 178 -3.46 -35.67 3.25
CA PHE A 178 -2.53 -36.07 4.30
C PHE A 178 -3.27 -36.90 5.36
#